data_5bde2471e4aa264f518c4d632c61acc2
#
_entry.id   5bde2471e4aa264f518c4d632c61acc2
#
_cell.length_a   1.000
_cell.length_b   1.000
_cell.length_c   1.000
_cell.angle_alpha   90.00
_cell.angle_beta   90.00
_cell.angle_gamma   90.00
#
_symmetry.space_group_name_H-M   'P 1'
#
loop_
_entity.id
_entity.type
_entity.pdbx_description
1 polymer ?
#
loop_
_entity_poly.entity_id
_entity_poly.type
_entity_poly.pdbx_seq_one_letter_code
_entity_poly.pdbx_strand_id
1 'polypeptide(L)'
;MFSEHGTLIQPDALNYITSKENPDEFADFLIKNMKEYPLVLTVENIKFTEQSINIQKSPVFIENTSNKKELQNKILSKIFNSNILVDEFIDKDEYEDLEKEEQSMENKKDEVEQIPEKLEFSSVKNWKPLSKEYESEIKIIEDITGKSTCEGTTEDFVKLFRHRYAVLKKIMRNQRREIANIIPINRLNKNLSEAQLIGIVKNVKTTVNGHRLIELEDETGTTNVIALKNNNEVNQLAKEVIVDEVIGVIGKFSKKGDLIIVQNIVFPDIKIHNGKNKAKIPLCVAFLSDIHIGSKMFMKNEWNSFLKWINGDLGNSRQKDVASKIKYLVLPGDLVDGIGIYPNQEEELSISDIYKQYEALAAYLENIPEHITMILQPGNHDAVRPAEPQPAFEKEIQDLFTGREFIFVGNPCYFSLHGVETLSYHGQSLLDYSTNIQYLNYNEPTEVMKVMLKKRHLAPVYGGYTPLAPEHTDYLIIDKIPDIFVTGHVHTANIDNYRGVTLINASSWQAQTTYQKMLNFTPESAKLPIINLKSSNATTMDFSQKIT
;
A
#
# COMPACT_ATOMS: atom_id res chain seq x y z
N MET A 1 -14.05 -20.06 -27.62
CA MET A 1 -14.37 -18.64 -27.96
C MET A 1 -13.47 -17.65 -27.20
N PHE A 2 -13.77 -17.23 -25.96
CA PHE A 2 -12.96 -16.22 -25.27
C PHE A 2 -11.50 -16.63 -25.02
N SER A 3 -11.22 -17.90 -24.75
CA SER A 3 -9.86 -18.43 -24.58
C SER A 3 -8.98 -18.32 -25.83
N GLU A 4 -9.58 -18.29 -27.02
CA GLU A 4 -8.87 -18.09 -28.28
C GLU A 4 -8.36 -16.65 -28.44
N HIS A 5 -8.94 -15.71 -27.66
CA HIS A 5 -8.52 -14.32 -27.56
C HIS A 5 -7.70 -14.02 -26.30
N GLY A 6 -7.26 -15.05 -25.58
CA GLY A 6 -6.45 -14.91 -24.35
C GLY A 6 -7.24 -14.38 -23.14
N THR A 7 -8.58 -14.38 -23.20
CA THR A 7 -9.45 -13.87 -22.13
C THR A 7 -9.94 -14.99 -21.22
N LEU A 8 -9.69 -14.90 -19.92
CA LEU A 8 -10.29 -15.73 -18.87
C LEU A 8 -11.67 -15.19 -18.51
N ILE A 9 -12.59 -16.04 -18.08
CA ILE A 9 -13.95 -15.61 -17.69
C ILE A 9 -14.14 -15.83 -16.19
N GLN A 10 -14.54 -14.81 -15.46
CA GLN A 10 -14.93 -14.96 -14.06
C GLN A 10 -16.20 -15.83 -13.94
N PRO A 11 -16.36 -16.61 -12.85
CA PRO A 11 -17.53 -17.48 -12.63
C PRO A 11 -18.87 -16.73 -12.75
N ASP A 12 -18.96 -15.51 -12.21
CA ASP A 12 -20.17 -14.70 -12.26
C ASP A 12 -20.45 -14.19 -13.69
N ALA A 13 -19.42 -13.85 -14.45
CA ALA A 13 -19.54 -13.48 -15.86
C ALA A 13 -19.98 -14.67 -16.72
N LEU A 14 -19.46 -15.87 -16.44
CA LEU A 14 -19.91 -17.09 -17.10
C LEU A 14 -21.37 -17.38 -16.79
N ASN A 15 -21.77 -17.29 -15.52
CA ASN A 15 -23.17 -17.43 -15.11
C ASN A 15 -24.08 -16.41 -15.78
N TYR A 16 -23.63 -15.16 -15.94
CA TYR A 16 -24.38 -14.11 -16.60
C TYR A 16 -24.58 -14.42 -18.10
N ILE A 17 -23.53 -14.88 -18.82
CA ILE A 17 -23.62 -15.30 -20.23
C ILE A 17 -24.57 -16.48 -20.38
N THR A 18 -24.41 -17.52 -19.54
CA THR A 18 -25.22 -18.74 -19.62
C THR A 18 -26.68 -18.55 -19.20
N SER A 19 -27.02 -17.46 -18.51
CA SER A 19 -28.40 -17.09 -18.16
C SER A 19 -29.20 -16.44 -19.30
N LYS A 20 -28.57 -16.10 -20.43
CA LYS A 20 -29.24 -15.52 -21.60
C LYS A 20 -30.00 -16.59 -22.38
N GLU A 21 -31.05 -16.19 -23.12
CA GLU A 21 -31.87 -17.11 -23.94
C GLU A 21 -31.05 -17.89 -24.97
N ASN A 22 -30.02 -17.26 -25.58
CA ASN A 22 -29.09 -17.87 -26.53
C ASN A 22 -27.65 -17.57 -26.09
N PRO A 23 -27.04 -18.34 -25.18
CA PRO A 23 -25.72 -18.04 -24.61
C PRO A 23 -24.59 -17.97 -25.65
N ASP A 24 -24.60 -18.85 -26.66
CA ASP A 24 -23.56 -18.90 -27.69
C ASP A 24 -23.63 -17.67 -28.62
N GLU A 25 -24.82 -17.28 -29.06
CA GLU A 25 -25.02 -16.05 -29.87
C GLU A 25 -24.65 -14.79 -29.07
N PHE A 26 -24.91 -14.80 -27.76
CA PHE A 26 -24.55 -13.70 -26.89
C PHE A 26 -23.04 -13.62 -26.67
N ALA A 27 -22.36 -14.74 -26.52
CA ALA A 27 -20.90 -14.79 -26.44
C ALA A 27 -20.23 -14.30 -27.74
N ASP A 28 -20.73 -14.74 -28.91
CA ASP A 28 -20.27 -14.25 -30.19
C ASP A 28 -20.54 -12.75 -30.41
N PHE A 29 -21.68 -12.27 -29.90
CA PHE A 29 -22.01 -10.84 -29.91
C PHE A 29 -21.01 -10.03 -29.07
N LEU A 30 -20.65 -10.49 -27.88
CA LEU A 30 -19.66 -9.83 -27.03
C LEU A 30 -18.29 -9.80 -27.71
N ILE A 31 -17.82 -10.92 -28.24
CA ILE A 31 -16.54 -11.02 -28.95
C ILE A 31 -16.47 -10.04 -30.13
N LYS A 32 -17.54 -9.92 -30.94
CA LYS A 32 -17.56 -9.01 -32.09
C LYS A 32 -17.60 -7.53 -31.74
N ASN A 33 -18.03 -7.18 -30.54
CA ASN A 33 -18.31 -5.80 -30.17
C ASN A 33 -17.41 -5.25 -29.07
N MET A 34 -16.59 -6.08 -28.44
CA MET A 34 -15.53 -5.61 -27.55
C MET A 34 -14.41 -4.95 -28.36
N LYS A 35 -14.06 -3.71 -28.00
CA LYS A 35 -12.96 -2.97 -28.66
C LYS A 35 -11.59 -3.53 -28.25
N GLU A 36 -11.48 -3.99 -27.02
CA GLU A 36 -10.30 -4.63 -26.45
C GLU A 36 -10.75 -5.84 -25.62
N TYR A 37 -9.97 -6.92 -25.66
CA TYR A 37 -10.25 -8.11 -24.90
C TYR A 37 -9.58 -8.01 -23.52
N PRO A 38 -10.34 -7.92 -22.42
CA PRO A 38 -9.73 -7.89 -21.09
C PRO A 38 -9.06 -9.24 -20.80
N LEU A 39 -7.99 -9.21 -20.03
CA LEU A 39 -7.33 -10.44 -19.58
C LEU A 39 -8.31 -11.35 -18.80
N VAL A 40 -9.22 -10.73 -18.02
CA VAL A 40 -10.30 -11.41 -17.30
C VAL A 40 -11.63 -10.72 -17.59
N LEU A 41 -12.58 -11.44 -18.18
CA LEU A 41 -13.93 -10.96 -18.46
C LEU A 41 -14.79 -10.95 -17.20
N THR A 42 -15.30 -9.78 -16.81
CA THR A 42 -16.20 -9.58 -15.67
C THR A 42 -17.62 -9.26 -16.13
N VAL A 43 -18.61 -9.36 -15.25
CA VAL A 43 -20.00 -8.93 -15.53
C VAL A 43 -20.05 -7.46 -15.91
N GLU A 44 -19.19 -6.63 -15.35
CA GLU A 44 -19.12 -5.19 -15.64
C GLU A 44 -18.64 -4.93 -17.06
N ASN A 45 -17.61 -5.63 -17.53
CA ASN A 45 -17.15 -5.56 -18.93
C ASN A 45 -18.28 -5.92 -19.91
N ILE A 46 -19.05 -6.96 -19.59
CA ILE A 46 -20.20 -7.40 -20.41
C ILE A 46 -21.27 -6.31 -20.47
N LYS A 47 -21.70 -5.79 -19.32
CA LYS A 47 -22.70 -4.73 -19.23
C LYS A 47 -22.26 -3.44 -19.92
N PHE A 48 -21.00 -3.08 -19.82
CA PHE A 48 -20.43 -1.95 -20.53
C PHE A 48 -20.51 -2.11 -22.06
N THR A 49 -20.19 -3.32 -22.57
CA THR A 49 -20.30 -3.63 -24.00
C THR A 49 -21.76 -3.59 -24.46
N GLU A 50 -22.72 -4.15 -23.71
CA GLU A 50 -24.16 -4.06 -23.99
C GLU A 50 -24.65 -2.60 -24.06
N GLN A 51 -24.24 -1.76 -23.12
CA GLN A 51 -24.65 -0.35 -23.04
C GLN A 51 -24.05 0.49 -24.18
N SER A 52 -22.78 0.28 -24.52
CA SER A 52 -22.08 1.00 -25.59
C SER A 52 -22.75 0.82 -26.95
N ILE A 53 -23.34 -0.35 -27.22
CA ILE A 53 -24.03 -0.65 -28.49
C ILE A 53 -25.47 -0.10 -28.52
N ASN A 54 -26.15 -0.11 -27.38
CA ASN A 54 -27.46 0.49 -27.27
C ASN A 54 -27.44 2.01 -27.50
N ILE A 55 -26.34 2.68 -27.13
CA ILE A 55 -26.11 4.10 -27.43
C ILE A 55 -25.88 4.31 -28.93
N GLN A 56 -25.16 3.42 -29.65
CA GLN A 56 -24.93 3.52 -31.10
C GLN A 56 -26.18 3.24 -31.95
N LYS A 57 -27.17 2.53 -31.45
CA LYS A 57 -28.43 2.21 -32.13
C LYS A 57 -29.57 3.20 -31.87
N SER A 58 -29.36 4.23 -31.05
CA SER A 58 -30.35 5.28 -30.81
C SER A 58 -30.42 6.28 -32.00
N PRO A 59 -31.60 6.65 -32.51
CA PRO A 59 -31.77 7.49 -33.72
C PRO A 59 -31.25 8.94 -33.60
N VAL A 60 -30.64 9.32 -32.50
CA VAL A 60 -30.16 10.69 -32.22
C VAL A 60 -28.72 10.93 -32.73
N PHE A 61 -28.08 9.96 -33.40
CA PHE A 61 -26.65 10.03 -33.77
C PHE A 61 -26.34 10.38 -35.22
N ILE A 62 -27.23 11.06 -35.92
CA ILE A 62 -26.93 11.66 -37.22
C ILE A 62 -27.24 13.16 -37.12
N GLU A 63 -26.26 13.92 -36.77
CA GLU A 63 -25.88 15.29 -37.11
C GLU A 63 -25.18 16.02 -35.94
N ASN A 64 -24.02 16.59 -36.32
CA ASN A 64 -23.17 17.55 -35.58
C ASN A 64 -22.00 17.04 -34.73
N THR A 65 -20.87 16.96 -35.42
CA THR A 65 -19.52 16.77 -34.91
C THR A 65 -18.93 18.05 -34.27
N SER A 66 -19.56 18.69 -33.31
CA SER A 66 -18.98 19.87 -32.65
C SER A 66 -19.04 19.89 -31.13
N ASN A 67 -19.51 18.82 -30.47
CA ASN A 67 -19.55 18.82 -29.00
C ASN A 67 -19.18 17.45 -28.38
N LYS A 68 -17.95 17.02 -28.64
CA LYS A 68 -17.42 15.78 -28.03
C LYS A 68 -17.26 15.87 -26.50
N LYS A 69 -16.92 17.04 -25.97
CA LYS A 69 -16.77 17.29 -24.51
C LYS A 69 -18.11 17.24 -23.75
N GLU A 70 -19.15 17.85 -24.29
CA GLU A 70 -20.48 17.89 -23.63
C GLU A 70 -21.16 16.51 -23.58
N LEU A 71 -20.87 15.66 -24.57
CA LEU A 71 -21.40 14.29 -24.60
C LEU A 71 -20.66 13.36 -23.63
N GLN A 72 -19.34 13.52 -23.47
CA GLN A 72 -18.55 12.80 -22.47
C GLN A 72 -18.99 13.16 -21.04
N ASN A 73 -19.21 14.43 -20.75
CA ASN A 73 -19.68 14.86 -19.42
C ASN A 73 -21.13 14.39 -19.13
N LYS A 74 -22.01 14.34 -20.12
CA LYS A 74 -23.37 13.76 -19.97
C LYS A 74 -23.36 12.24 -19.78
N ILE A 75 -22.40 11.53 -20.37
CA ILE A 75 -22.23 10.08 -20.19
C ILE A 75 -21.67 9.78 -18.80
N LEU A 76 -20.67 10.54 -18.35
CA LEU A 76 -20.10 10.42 -17.01
C LEU A 76 -21.13 10.74 -15.92
N SER A 77 -21.94 11.82 -16.07
CA SER A 77 -22.98 12.16 -15.10
C SER A 77 -24.10 11.11 -15.01
N LYS A 78 -24.41 10.39 -16.10
CA LYS A 78 -25.40 9.30 -16.08
C LYS A 78 -24.84 7.99 -15.49
N ILE A 79 -23.57 7.73 -15.61
CA ILE A 79 -22.90 6.57 -14.99
C ILE A 79 -22.81 6.76 -13.47
N PHE A 80 -22.54 7.97 -12.99
CA PHE A 80 -22.49 8.31 -11.55
C PHE A 80 -23.87 8.39 -10.88
N ASN A 81 -24.95 8.69 -11.62
CA ASN A 81 -26.30 8.84 -11.05
C ASN A 81 -27.07 7.52 -10.84
N SER A 82 -26.48 6.35 -11.05
CA SER A 82 -27.20 5.09 -10.84
C SER A 82 -26.97 4.41 -9.48
N ASN A 83 -26.07 4.91 -8.65
CA ASN A 83 -25.88 4.36 -7.29
C ASN A 83 -25.23 5.36 -6.35
N ILE A 84 -25.89 6.41 -5.96
CA ILE A 84 -25.77 7.09 -4.66
C ILE A 84 -26.61 8.37 -4.76
N LEU A 85 -27.61 8.48 -3.89
CA LEU A 85 -28.31 9.73 -3.56
C LEU A 85 -27.29 10.73 -2.99
N VAL A 86 -26.90 11.71 -3.79
CA VAL A 86 -26.26 12.95 -3.34
C VAL A 86 -26.94 14.09 -4.11
N ASP A 87 -28.21 14.31 -3.80
CA ASP A 87 -28.88 15.57 -4.06
C ASP A 87 -28.99 16.31 -2.73
N GLU A 88 -28.47 17.53 -2.73
CA GLU A 88 -28.41 18.56 -1.70
C GLU A 88 -26.99 18.77 -1.15
N PHE A 89 -26.43 19.89 -1.54
CA PHE A 89 -25.22 20.61 -1.09
C PHE A 89 -24.11 20.75 -2.14
N ILE A 90 -24.35 21.49 -3.21
CA ILE A 90 -23.29 22.26 -3.89
C ILE A 90 -23.90 23.61 -4.30
N ASP A 91 -23.34 24.68 -3.76
CA ASP A 91 -23.72 26.06 -4.07
C ASP A 91 -23.15 26.44 -5.45
N LYS A 92 -23.94 27.13 -6.28
CA LYS A 92 -23.55 27.51 -7.64
C LYS A 92 -22.35 28.45 -7.72
N ASP A 93 -22.05 29.14 -6.64
CA ASP A 93 -20.95 30.09 -6.58
C ASP A 93 -19.57 29.39 -6.44
N GLU A 94 -19.51 28.16 -5.89
CA GLU A 94 -18.29 27.36 -5.84
C GLU A 94 -17.87 26.81 -7.22
N TYR A 95 -18.80 26.62 -8.15
CA TYR A 95 -18.50 26.13 -9.50
C TYR A 95 -17.82 27.21 -10.38
N GLU A 96 -18.22 28.47 -10.23
CA GLU A 96 -17.62 29.58 -10.99
C GLU A 96 -16.19 29.92 -10.52
N ASP A 97 -15.86 29.65 -9.28
CA ASP A 97 -14.50 29.86 -8.77
C ASP A 97 -13.52 28.74 -9.19
N LEU A 98 -14.00 27.49 -9.33
CA LEU A 98 -13.23 26.39 -9.87
C LEU A 98 -12.91 26.59 -11.38
N GLU A 99 -13.86 27.08 -12.19
CA GLU A 99 -13.59 27.41 -13.60
C GLU A 99 -12.61 28.58 -13.77
N LYS A 100 -12.57 29.54 -12.83
CA LYS A 100 -11.59 30.64 -12.86
C LYS A 100 -10.19 30.19 -12.46
N GLU A 101 -10.07 29.23 -11.53
CA GLU A 101 -8.79 28.60 -11.18
C GLU A 101 -8.28 27.72 -12.34
N GLU A 102 -9.13 26.94 -13.02
CA GLU A 102 -8.75 26.18 -14.20
C GLU A 102 -8.30 27.08 -15.37
N GLN A 103 -8.99 28.19 -15.63
CA GLN A 103 -8.57 29.14 -16.68
C GLN A 103 -7.28 29.89 -16.31
N SER A 104 -6.97 30.05 -15.02
CA SER A 104 -5.68 30.60 -14.60
C SER A 104 -4.52 29.60 -14.76
N MET A 105 -4.81 28.29 -14.72
CA MET A 105 -3.85 27.22 -14.98
C MET A 105 -3.64 26.95 -16.49
N GLU A 106 -4.68 27.11 -17.34
CA GLU A 106 -4.54 26.97 -18.81
C GLU A 106 -3.62 28.02 -19.45
N ASN A 107 -3.42 29.18 -18.83
CA ASN A 107 -2.49 30.20 -19.31
C ASN A 107 -1.01 29.96 -18.95
N LYS A 108 -0.69 28.89 -18.23
CA LYS A 108 0.68 28.39 -18.01
C LYS A 108 0.99 27.20 -18.94
N LYS A 109 0.70 27.36 -20.25
CA LYS A 109 1.09 26.37 -21.25
C LYS A 109 2.61 26.36 -21.41
N ASP A 110 3.15 25.12 -21.31
CA ASP A 110 4.46 24.68 -21.81
C ASP A 110 5.71 25.17 -21.04
N GLU A 111 5.74 25.09 -19.72
CA GLU A 111 7.01 24.77 -19.05
C GLU A 111 7.14 23.23 -19.02
N VAL A 112 7.73 22.63 -20.06
CA VAL A 112 8.32 21.29 -19.97
C VAL A 112 9.29 21.37 -18.79
N GLU A 113 9.04 20.61 -17.75
CA GLU A 113 9.89 20.61 -16.57
C GLU A 113 11.30 20.21 -17.01
N GLN A 114 12.19 21.21 -17.09
CA GLN A 114 13.58 20.97 -17.40
C GLN A 114 14.19 20.18 -16.25
N ILE A 115 15.04 19.21 -16.58
CA ILE A 115 15.86 18.48 -15.58
C ILE A 115 16.43 19.52 -14.62
N PRO A 116 16.23 19.38 -13.30
CA PRO A 116 16.60 20.42 -12.34
C PRO A 116 18.09 20.73 -12.44
N GLU A 117 18.41 22.03 -12.57
CA GLU A 117 19.80 22.47 -12.52
C GLU A 117 20.39 22.18 -11.13
N LYS A 118 21.68 21.87 -11.11
CA LYS A 118 22.40 21.69 -9.86
C LYS A 118 22.34 22.97 -9.03
N LEU A 119 21.74 22.86 -7.84
CA LEU A 119 21.57 24.01 -6.95
C LEU A 119 22.93 24.43 -6.38
N GLU A 120 23.23 25.72 -6.46
CA GLU A 120 24.36 26.27 -5.73
C GLU A 120 23.96 26.52 -4.27
N PHE A 121 24.56 25.79 -3.35
CA PHE A 121 24.40 26.04 -1.92
C PHE A 121 25.48 27.00 -1.43
N SER A 122 25.06 28.06 -0.77
CA SER A 122 25.99 28.96 -0.08
C SER A 122 26.52 28.23 1.15
N SER A 123 27.51 27.35 0.97
CA SER A 123 28.09 26.60 2.09
C SER A 123 28.44 27.58 3.22
N VAL A 124 27.71 27.50 4.33
CA VAL A 124 28.09 28.18 5.55
C VAL A 124 29.48 27.66 5.90
N LYS A 125 30.53 28.44 5.67
CA LYS A 125 31.95 28.07 5.78
C LYS A 125 32.32 27.34 7.09
N ASN A 126 31.45 27.35 8.09
CA ASN A 126 31.68 26.79 9.42
C ASN A 126 30.72 25.65 9.82
N TRP A 127 29.71 25.29 8.99
CA TRP A 127 28.81 24.19 9.33
C TRP A 127 29.47 22.84 9.02
N LYS A 128 29.67 22.03 10.08
CA LYS A 128 30.25 20.70 9.97
C LYS A 128 29.21 19.67 10.42
N PRO A 129 28.60 18.94 9.49
CA PRO A 129 27.62 17.92 9.87
C PRO A 129 28.30 16.77 10.61
N LEU A 130 27.77 16.41 11.76
CA LEU A 130 28.27 15.30 12.59
C LEU A 130 28.29 13.98 11.81
N SER A 131 27.27 13.73 11.00
CA SER A 131 27.12 12.52 10.21
C SER A 131 28.25 12.30 9.19
N LYS A 132 28.99 13.35 8.80
CA LYS A 132 30.15 13.26 7.90
C LYS A 132 31.36 12.61 8.57
N GLU A 133 31.42 12.62 9.91
CA GLU A 133 32.54 12.05 10.67
C GLU A 133 32.43 10.51 10.82
N TYR A 134 31.32 9.92 10.39
CA TYR A 134 31.04 8.50 10.59
C TYR A 134 30.71 7.82 9.25
N GLU A 135 31.25 6.63 9.08
CA GLU A 135 30.91 5.76 7.96
C GLU A 135 29.50 5.18 8.12
N SER A 136 28.88 4.79 7.02
CA SER A 136 27.58 4.11 7.03
C SER A 136 27.73 2.66 7.46
N GLU A 137 26.85 2.19 8.34
CA GLU A 137 26.75 0.80 8.75
C GLU A 137 25.34 0.30 8.40
N ILE A 138 25.23 -0.41 7.26
CA ILE A 138 23.98 -0.94 6.73
C ILE A 138 24.12 -2.44 6.52
N LYS A 139 23.08 -3.18 6.91
CA LYS A 139 22.98 -4.61 6.62
C LYS A 139 21.57 -4.91 6.12
N ILE A 140 21.46 -5.37 4.88
CA ILE A 140 20.19 -5.93 4.38
C ILE A 140 20.00 -7.30 5.04
N ILE A 141 18.87 -7.48 5.71
CA ILE A 141 18.53 -8.68 6.48
C ILE A 141 17.62 -9.58 5.65
N GLU A 142 16.62 -8.98 4.99
CA GLU A 142 15.69 -9.71 4.14
C GLU A 142 15.20 -8.81 3.00
N ASP A 143 15.28 -9.33 1.78
CA ASP A 143 14.88 -8.67 0.54
C ASP A 143 14.57 -9.74 -0.50
N ILE A 144 13.54 -9.52 -1.30
CA ILE A 144 13.12 -10.40 -2.40
C ILE A 144 14.03 -10.31 -3.63
N THR A 145 14.76 -9.21 -3.79
CA THR A 145 15.56 -8.93 -4.99
C THR A 145 16.49 -10.10 -5.35
N GLY A 146 16.38 -10.57 -6.58
CA GLY A 146 17.12 -11.73 -7.08
C GLY A 146 16.67 -13.09 -6.52
N LYS A 147 15.54 -13.16 -5.78
CA LYS A 147 15.03 -14.39 -5.17
C LYS A 147 13.62 -14.74 -5.60
N SER A 148 13.06 -14.06 -6.58
CA SER A 148 11.71 -14.37 -7.08
C SER A 148 11.66 -15.78 -7.66
N THR A 149 10.63 -16.54 -7.30
CA THR A 149 10.46 -17.96 -7.63
C THR A 149 9.13 -18.26 -8.28
N CYS A 150 8.19 -17.31 -8.30
CA CYS A 150 6.84 -17.56 -8.78
C CYS A 150 6.72 -17.40 -10.30
N GLU A 151 5.92 -18.30 -10.89
CA GLU A 151 5.47 -18.24 -12.28
C GLU A 151 3.95 -17.94 -12.38
N GLY A 152 3.29 -17.74 -11.23
CA GLY A 152 1.84 -17.49 -11.14
C GLY A 152 0.97 -18.72 -11.25
N THR A 153 1.53 -19.91 -11.05
CA THR A 153 0.79 -21.17 -11.11
C THR A 153 -0.02 -21.43 -9.84
N THR A 154 -1.07 -22.27 -9.92
CA THR A 154 -1.82 -22.71 -8.72
C THR A 154 -0.91 -23.35 -7.68
N GLU A 155 0.15 -24.05 -8.11
CA GLU A 155 1.10 -24.69 -7.20
C GLU A 155 1.92 -23.65 -6.42
N ASP A 156 2.24 -22.50 -7.02
CA ASP A 156 2.93 -21.42 -6.33
C ASP A 156 2.07 -20.82 -5.22
N PHE A 157 0.77 -20.64 -5.46
CA PHE A 157 -0.17 -20.21 -4.40
C PHE A 157 -0.24 -21.23 -3.26
N VAL A 158 -0.27 -22.53 -3.58
CA VAL A 158 -0.24 -23.59 -2.54
C VAL A 158 1.04 -23.49 -1.71
N LYS A 159 2.20 -23.23 -2.33
CA LYS A 159 3.48 -23.07 -1.61
C LYS A 159 3.47 -21.83 -0.74
N LEU A 160 3.00 -20.70 -1.28
CA LEU A 160 2.86 -19.44 -0.53
C LEU A 160 2.04 -19.64 0.75
N PHE A 161 0.81 -20.14 0.64
CA PHE A 161 -0.09 -20.31 1.80
C PHE A 161 0.41 -21.37 2.79
N ARG A 162 1.05 -22.44 2.32
CA ARG A 162 1.70 -23.42 3.19
C ARG A 162 2.87 -22.80 3.97
N HIS A 163 3.69 -21.98 3.32
CA HIS A 163 4.77 -21.28 3.99
C HIS A 163 4.22 -20.32 5.05
N ARG A 164 3.24 -19.48 4.69
CA ARG A 164 2.52 -18.59 5.61
C ARG A 164 2.04 -19.32 6.85
N TYR A 165 1.29 -20.39 6.64
CA TYR A 165 0.74 -21.20 7.72
C TYR A 165 1.83 -21.79 8.62
N ALA A 166 2.86 -22.39 8.04
CA ALA A 166 3.94 -23.02 8.78
C ALA A 166 4.69 -22.01 9.67
N VAL A 167 5.05 -20.83 9.13
CA VAL A 167 5.78 -19.79 9.85
C VAL A 167 4.93 -19.21 10.97
N LEU A 168 3.70 -18.77 10.69
CA LEU A 168 2.83 -18.14 11.68
C LEU A 168 2.39 -19.12 12.76
N LYS A 169 2.10 -20.38 12.41
CA LYS A 169 1.85 -21.46 13.36
C LYS A 169 3.04 -21.68 14.31
N LYS A 170 4.27 -21.67 13.78
CA LYS A 170 5.50 -21.79 14.60
C LYS A 170 5.65 -20.59 15.55
N ILE A 171 5.40 -19.37 15.07
CA ILE A 171 5.43 -18.15 15.90
C ILE A 171 4.41 -18.28 17.04
N MET A 172 3.16 -18.63 16.73
CA MET A 172 2.08 -18.77 17.72
C MET A 172 2.42 -19.82 18.77
N ARG A 173 2.85 -21.01 18.36
CA ARG A 173 3.25 -22.08 19.31
C ARG A 173 4.35 -21.68 20.25
N ASN A 174 5.30 -20.86 19.80
CA ASN A 174 6.46 -20.45 20.58
C ASN A 174 6.18 -19.23 21.47
N GLN A 175 5.19 -18.40 21.11
CA GLN A 175 4.99 -17.10 21.74
C GLN A 175 3.66 -16.94 22.48
N ARG A 176 2.63 -17.75 22.10
CA ARG A 176 1.27 -17.62 22.64
C ARG A 176 0.96 -18.79 23.57
N ARG A 177 1.10 -18.55 24.87
CA ARG A 177 0.84 -19.59 25.91
C ARG A 177 -0.61 -20.00 26.00
N GLU A 178 -1.52 -19.14 25.53
CA GLU A 178 -2.97 -19.35 25.55
C GLU A 178 -3.38 -20.53 24.67
N ILE A 179 -2.57 -20.85 23.66
CA ILE A 179 -2.86 -21.90 22.67
C ILE A 179 -1.75 -22.97 22.66
N ALA A 180 -1.65 -23.73 23.76
CA ALA A 180 -0.59 -24.71 23.96
C ALA A 180 -0.93 -26.11 23.40
N ASN A 181 -2.20 -26.52 23.41
CA ASN A 181 -2.67 -27.86 23.06
C ASN A 181 -3.36 -27.88 21.69
N ILE A 182 -2.61 -27.55 20.64
CA ILE A 182 -3.13 -27.45 19.29
C ILE A 182 -3.49 -28.84 18.75
N ILE A 183 -4.71 -29.00 18.27
CA ILE A 183 -5.24 -30.20 17.66
C ILE A 183 -5.41 -29.97 16.16
N PRO A 184 -4.89 -30.82 15.26
CA PRO A 184 -5.19 -30.78 13.82
C PRO A 184 -6.69 -30.92 13.56
N ILE A 185 -7.19 -30.24 12.53
CA ILE A 185 -8.64 -30.18 12.25
C ILE A 185 -9.24 -31.56 12.05
N ASN A 186 -8.56 -32.51 11.38
CA ASN A 186 -9.04 -33.87 11.19
C ASN A 186 -9.13 -34.71 12.47
N ARG A 187 -8.55 -34.27 13.58
CA ARG A 187 -8.62 -34.92 14.89
C ARG A 187 -9.62 -34.26 15.84
N LEU A 188 -10.26 -33.20 15.40
CA LEU A 188 -11.31 -32.55 16.18
C LEU A 188 -12.53 -33.46 16.30
N ASN A 189 -13.06 -33.62 17.51
CA ASN A 189 -14.26 -34.40 17.77
C ASN A 189 -15.02 -33.83 18.98
N LYS A 190 -16.32 -34.11 19.03
CA LYS A 190 -17.26 -33.58 20.05
C LYS A 190 -16.99 -34.04 21.49
N ASN A 191 -16.13 -35.02 21.68
CA ASN A 191 -15.79 -35.55 23.03
C ASN A 191 -14.66 -34.71 23.68
N LEU A 192 -14.06 -33.81 22.94
CA LEU A 192 -13.05 -32.91 23.49
C LEU A 192 -13.74 -31.90 24.43
N SER A 193 -13.19 -31.74 25.62
CA SER A 193 -13.65 -30.72 26.59
C SER A 193 -13.41 -29.29 26.07
N GLU A 194 -12.35 -29.11 25.27
CA GLU A 194 -11.94 -27.88 24.63
C GLU A 194 -11.22 -28.18 23.32
N ALA A 195 -11.50 -27.41 22.29
CA ALA A 195 -10.81 -27.46 21.01
C ALA A 195 -9.85 -26.25 20.91
N GLN A 196 -8.57 -26.54 20.70
CA GLN A 196 -7.55 -25.52 20.39
C GLN A 196 -6.97 -25.82 19.03
N LEU A 197 -7.13 -24.88 18.08
CA LEU A 197 -6.66 -25.06 16.71
C LEU A 197 -6.01 -23.78 16.19
N ILE A 198 -5.12 -23.93 15.21
CA ILE A 198 -4.58 -22.84 14.39
C ILE A 198 -4.95 -23.15 12.95
N GLY A 199 -5.49 -22.17 12.23
CA GLY A 199 -5.86 -22.32 10.83
C GLY A 199 -5.70 -21.02 10.06
N ILE A 200 -5.67 -21.16 8.72
CA ILE A 200 -5.86 -20.04 7.80
C ILE A 200 -7.35 -19.77 7.71
N VAL A 201 -7.72 -18.51 7.71
CA VAL A 201 -9.09 -18.06 7.55
C VAL A 201 -9.49 -18.16 6.08
N LYS A 202 -10.32 -19.15 5.73
CA LYS A 202 -10.80 -19.35 4.37
C LYS A 202 -11.98 -18.43 4.03
N ASN A 203 -12.85 -18.19 5.01
CA ASN A 203 -14.04 -17.37 4.81
C ASN A 203 -14.54 -16.79 6.13
N VAL A 204 -15.12 -15.60 6.06
CA VAL A 204 -15.74 -14.93 7.22
C VAL A 204 -17.09 -14.37 6.83
N LYS A 205 -18.14 -14.77 7.55
CA LYS A 205 -19.53 -14.30 7.30
C LYS A 205 -20.19 -13.83 8.59
N THR A 206 -21.04 -12.82 8.46
CA THR A 206 -21.96 -12.43 9.54
C THR A 206 -23.29 -13.12 9.31
N THR A 207 -23.76 -13.91 10.28
CA THR A 207 -25.05 -14.57 10.20
C THR A 207 -26.19 -13.57 10.38
N VAL A 208 -27.41 -13.93 9.97
CA VAL A 208 -28.63 -13.10 10.15
C VAL A 208 -28.82 -12.66 11.61
N ASN A 209 -28.41 -13.49 12.58
CA ASN A 209 -28.49 -13.18 14.00
C ASN A 209 -27.31 -12.34 14.52
N GLY A 210 -26.39 -11.92 13.64
CA GLY A 210 -25.23 -11.09 13.97
C GLY A 210 -24.06 -11.86 14.61
N HIS A 211 -24.03 -13.19 14.52
CA HIS A 211 -22.86 -13.99 14.88
C HIS A 211 -21.82 -13.95 13.77
N ARG A 212 -20.53 -14.06 14.11
CA ARG A 212 -19.46 -14.23 13.12
C ARG A 212 -19.17 -15.70 12.93
N LEU A 213 -19.41 -16.21 11.74
CA LEU A 213 -19.05 -17.55 11.31
C LEU A 213 -17.72 -17.46 10.53
N ILE A 214 -16.73 -18.22 10.98
CA ILE A 214 -15.38 -18.24 10.41
C ILE A 214 -15.11 -19.67 9.96
N GLU A 215 -14.76 -19.85 8.70
CA GLU A 215 -14.27 -21.11 8.15
C GLU A 215 -12.74 -21.09 8.23
N LEU A 216 -12.18 -22.08 8.91
CA LEU A 216 -10.73 -22.26 9.07
C LEU A 216 -10.28 -23.52 8.35
N GLU A 217 -9.08 -23.47 7.78
CA GLU A 217 -8.43 -24.64 7.20
C GLU A 217 -7.00 -24.80 7.73
N ASP A 218 -6.56 -26.04 7.79
CA ASP A 218 -5.17 -26.43 7.99
C ASP A 218 -4.78 -27.50 6.95
N GLU A 219 -3.57 -28.04 7.05
CA GLU A 219 -3.09 -29.09 6.14
C GLU A 219 -3.92 -30.37 6.17
N THR A 220 -4.83 -30.54 7.14
CA THR A 220 -5.58 -31.76 7.40
C THR A 220 -7.06 -31.69 7.08
N GLY A 221 -7.62 -30.48 6.89
CA GLY A 221 -9.02 -30.27 6.56
C GLY A 221 -9.53 -28.87 6.86
N THR A 222 -10.86 -28.74 6.85
CA THR A 222 -11.58 -27.49 7.13
C THR A 222 -12.55 -27.66 8.30
N THR A 223 -12.83 -26.58 9.03
CA THR A 223 -13.81 -26.55 10.10
C THR A 223 -14.48 -25.19 10.23
N ASN A 224 -15.71 -25.17 10.74
CA ASN A 224 -16.44 -23.95 11.01
C ASN A 224 -16.40 -23.62 12.50
N VAL A 225 -16.09 -22.37 12.82
CA VAL A 225 -16.13 -21.84 14.18
C VAL A 225 -17.06 -20.63 14.24
N ILE A 226 -17.79 -20.44 15.34
CA ILE A 226 -18.77 -19.38 15.49
C ILE A 226 -18.49 -18.53 16.73
N ALA A 227 -18.30 -17.24 16.53
CA ALA A 227 -18.23 -16.25 17.59
C ALA A 227 -19.63 -15.67 17.83
N LEU A 228 -20.14 -15.87 19.03
CA LEU A 228 -21.50 -15.46 19.38
C LEU A 228 -21.57 -13.96 19.67
N LYS A 229 -22.58 -13.27 19.13
CA LYS A 229 -22.82 -11.83 19.30
C LYS A 229 -22.92 -11.40 20.77
N ASN A 230 -23.49 -12.24 21.61
CA ASN A 230 -23.69 -11.94 23.04
C ASN A 230 -22.40 -12.07 23.89
N ASN A 231 -21.34 -12.62 23.36
CA ASN A 231 -20.00 -12.56 23.96
C ASN A 231 -19.25 -11.36 23.35
N ASN A 232 -19.34 -10.20 24.00
CA ASN A 232 -18.80 -8.95 23.49
C ASN A 232 -17.28 -9.02 23.20
N GLU A 233 -16.48 -9.62 24.08
CA GLU A 233 -15.03 -9.71 23.92
C GLU A 233 -14.66 -10.53 22.68
N VAL A 234 -15.20 -11.73 22.58
CA VAL A 234 -14.95 -12.63 21.43
C VAL A 234 -15.50 -12.03 20.13
N ASN A 235 -16.67 -11.37 20.19
CA ASN A 235 -17.25 -10.76 19.02
C ASN A 235 -16.42 -9.57 18.51
N GLN A 236 -15.80 -8.80 19.38
CA GLN A 236 -14.87 -7.73 18.97
C GLN A 236 -13.63 -8.33 18.27
N LEU A 237 -13.02 -9.37 18.87
CA LEU A 237 -11.89 -10.06 18.21
C LEU A 237 -12.30 -10.66 16.86
N ALA A 238 -13.49 -11.22 16.77
CA ALA A 238 -13.99 -11.81 15.52
C ALA A 238 -14.28 -10.78 14.42
N LYS A 239 -14.55 -9.52 14.77
CA LYS A 239 -14.71 -8.42 13.79
C LYS A 239 -13.36 -8.00 13.18
N GLU A 240 -12.25 -8.28 13.84
CA GLU A 240 -10.91 -8.04 13.31
C GLU A 240 -10.44 -9.14 12.37
N VAL A 241 -11.11 -10.29 12.35
CA VAL A 241 -10.71 -11.43 11.52
C VAL A 241 -11.00 -11.14 10.04
N ILE A 242 -9.96 -11.32 9.22
CA ILE A 242 -10.00 -11.16 7.76
C ILE A 242 -9.60 -12.47 7.07
N VAL A 243 -9.90 -12.61 5.80
CA VAL A 243 -9.53 -13.79 5.00
C VAL A 243 -8.02 -13.92 4.84
N ASP A 244 -7.56 -15.15 4.62
CA ASP A 244 -6.16 -15.51 4.35
C ASP A 244 -5.15 -15.24 5.48
N GLU A 245 -5.60 -14.74 6.63
CA GLU A 245 -4.75 -14.64 7.82
C GLU A 245 -4.69 -15.96 8.61
N VAL A 246 -3.69 -16.10 9.45
CA VAL A 246 -3.55 -17.24 10.36
C VAL A 246 -3.95 -16.84 11.77
N ILE A 247 -4.94 -17.51 12.32
CA ILE A 247 -5.41 -17.32 13.69
C ILE A 247 -5.42 -18.60 14.50
N GLY A 248 -5.35 -18.44 15.82
CA GLY A 248 -5.67 -19.50 16.76
C GLY A 248 -7.08 -19.33 17.29
N VAL A 249 -7.76 -20.43 17.51
CA VAL A 249 -9.09 -20.47 18.10
C VAL A 249 -9.11 -21.43 19.29
N ILE A 250 -9.70 -20.96 20.38
CA ILE A 250 -10.04 -21.76 21.55
C ILE A 250 -11.56 -21.80 21.66
N GLY A 251 -12.16 -22.98 21.75
CA GLY A 251 -13.60 -23.11 21.77
C GLY A 251 -14.11 -24.44 22.26
N LYS A 252 -15.43 -24.61 22.31
CA LYS A 252 -16.11 -25.83 22.67
C LYS A 252 -17.09 -26.23 21.59
N PHE A 253 -17.22 -27.54 21.38
CA PHE A 253 -18.22 -28.04 20.43
C PHE A 253 -19.64 -27.64 20.86
N SER A 254 -20.46 -27.31 19.88
CA SER A 254 -21.91 -27.20 20.06
C SER A 254 -22.52 -28.54 20.56
N LYS A 255 -23.70 -28.49 21.15
CA LYS A 255 -24.38 -29.72 21.59
C LYS A 255 -24.61 -30.73 20.45
N LYS A 256 -24.75 -30.24 19.22
CA LYS A 256 -24.90 -31.08 18.02
C LYS A 256 -23.55 -31.62 17.52
N GLY A 257 -22.45 -31.01 17.88
CA GLY A 257 -21.09 -31.43 17.50
C GLY A 257 -20.65 -31.01 16.08
N ASP A 258 -21.39 -30.11 15.44
CA ASP A 258 -21.19 -29.64 14.06
C ASP A 258 -20.44 -28.30 13.96
N LEU A 259 -20.38 -27.58 15.07
CA LEU A 259 -19.76 -26.26 15.16
C LEU A 259 -18.92 -26.13 16.42
N ILE A 260 -17.85 -25.35 16.36
CA ILE A 260 -17.06 -24.93 17.52
C ILE A 260 -17.52 -23.53 17.92
N ILE A 261 -18.03 -23.40 19.13
CA ILE A 261 -18.38 -22.10 19.74
C ILE A 261 -17.10 -21.49 20.28
N VAL A 262 -16.70 -20.36 19.72
CA VAL A 262 -15.45 -19.67 20.05
C VAL A 262 -15.53 -19.08 21.47
N GLN A 263 -14.54 -19.37 22.28
CA GLN A 263 -14.30 -18.78 23.59
C GLN A 263 -13.19 -17.73 23.57
N ASN A 264 -12.19 -17.89 22.67
CA ASN A 264 -11.14 -16.92 22.44
C ASN A 264 -10.58 -17.03 21.01
N ILE A 265 -10.12 -15.89 20.47
CA ILE A 265 -9.35 -15.81 19.22
C ILE A 265 -7.96 -15.30 19.59
N VAL A 266 -6.95 -15.99 19.12
CA VAL A 266 -5.55 -15.69 19.40
C VAL A 266 -4.86 -15.27 18.11
N PHE A 267 -4.43 -14.02 18.04
CA PHE A 267 -3.60 -13.53 16.94
C PHE A 267 -2.12 -13.82 17.21
N PRO A 268 -1.28 -13.95 16.17
CA PRO A 268 0.16 -14.18 16.34
C PRO A 268 0.84 -13.14 17.21
N ASP A 269 0.52 -11.88 17.01
CA ASP A 269 0.95 -10.68 17.75
C ASP A 269 2.45 -10.63 18.08
N ILE A 270 2.97 -9.47 18.32
CA ILE A 270 4.35 -9.27 18.77
C ILE A 270 4.41 -9.26 20.29
N LYS A 271 5.52 -9.76 20.86
CA LYS A 271 5.83 -9.53 22.27
C LYS A 271 6.21 -8.07 22.50
N ILE A 272 6.08 -7.60 23.74
CA ILE A 272 6.60 -6.27 24.11
C ILE A 272 8.10 -6.24 23.80
N HIS A 273 8.49 -5.32 22.94
CA HIS A 273 9.87 -5.14 22.48
C HIS A 273 10.62 -4.23 23.46
N ASN A 274 11.04 -4.80 24.59
CA ASN A 274 11.70 -4.03 25.67
C ASN A 274 13.18 -3.72 25.38
N GLY A 275 13.76 -4.36 24.37
CA GLY A 275 15.17 -4.24 24.04
C GLY A 275 15.40 -3.63 22.67
N LYS A 276 14.90 -2.39 22.43
CA LYS A 276 15.24 -1.69 21.18
C LYS A 276 16.74 -1.66 20.99
N ASN A 277 17.17 -2.07 19.80
CA ASN A 277 18.54 -1.84 19.39
C ASN A 277 18.79 -0.33 19.29
N LYS A 278 19.97 0.10 19.64
CA LYS A 278 20.36 1.51 19.63
C LYS A 278 21.75 1.68 19.06
N ALA A 279 21.90 2.67 18.21
CA ALA A 279 23.22 3.09 17.77
C ALA A 279 24.05 3.66 18.92
N LYS A 280 25.36 3.47 18.87
CA LYS A 280 26.30 4.05 19.85
C LYS A 280 26.42 5.57 19.69
N ILE A 281 26.19 6.06 18.47
CA ILE A 281 26.39 7.43 18.00
C ILE A 281 25.01 8.07 17.75
N PRO A 282 24.83 9.39 18.01
CA PRO A 282 23.54 10.07 17.86
C PRO A 282 23.25 10.44 16.39
N LEU A 283 23.43 9.47 15.46
CA LEU A 283 23.05 9.63 14.07
C LEU A 283 21.53 9.53 13.92
N CYS A 284 21.01 10.12 12.85
CA CYS A 284 19.60 10.12 12.54
C CYS A 284 19.34 9.44 11.19
N VAL A 285 18.17 8.80 11.08
CA VAL A 285 17.54 8.40 9.84
C VAL A 285 16.33 9.28 9.59
N ALA A 286 16.16 9.75 8.35
CA ALA A 286 14.97 10.45 7.91
C ALA A 286 14.24 9.61 6.86
N PHE A 287 12.90 9.71 6.82
CA PHE A 287 12.03 8.94 5.94
C PHE A 287 11.32 9.88 4.98
N LEU A 288 11.48 9.62 3.69
CA LEU A 288 11.07 10.51 2.61
C LEU A 288 10.37 9.66 1.55
N SER A 289 9.04 9.65 1.55
CA SER A 289 8.20 8.80 0.69
C SER A 289 7.34 9.61 -0.25
N ASP A 290 6.77 8.95 -1.24
CA ASP A 290 5.71 9.49 -2.10
C ASP A 290 6.11 10.85 -2.71
N ILE A 291 7.27 10.85 -3.39
CA ILE A 291 7.84 12.07 -3.98
C ILE A 291 7.06 12.45 -5.23
N HIS A 292 6.64 11.45 -6.03
CA HIS A 292 5.86 11.62 -7.25
C HIS A 292 6.50 12.59 -8.25
N ILE A 293 7.81 12.42 -8.51
CA ILE A 293 8.48 13.17 -9.58
C ILE A 293 7.81 12.88 -10.90
N GLY A 294 7.50 13.92 -11.67
CA GLY A 294 6.74 13.85 -12.92
C GLY A 294 5.29 14.28 -12.77
N SER A 295 4.76 14.41 -11.54
CA SER A 295 3.45 14.99 -11.27
C SER A 295 3.46 16.51 -11.39
N LYS A 296 2.40 17.12 -11.95
CA LYS A 296 2.17 18.58 -11.87
C LYS A 296 1.99 19.07 -10.43
N MET A 297 1.62 18.15 -9.52
CA MET A 297 1.39 18.44 -8.10
C MET A 297 2.66 18.25 -7.26
N PHE A 298 3.84 17.99 -7.85
CA PHE A 298 5.09 17.90 -7.12
C PHE A 298 5.42 19.23 -6.43
N MET A 299 5.70 19.18 -5.11
CA MET A 299 5.92 20.35 -4.25
C MET A 299 7.36 20.86 -4.36
N LYS A 300 7.73 21.41 -5.51
CA LYS A 300 9.09 21.85 -5.86
C LYS A 300 9.69 22.89 -4.90
N ASN A 301 8.88 23.81 -4.40
CA ASN A 301 9.33 24.86 -3.48
C ASN A 301 9.70 24.31 -2.11
N GLU A 302 8.87 23.41 -1.59
CA GLU A 302 9.05 22.71 -0.32
C GLU A 302 10.25 21.76 -0.43
N TRP A 303 10.39 21.07 -1.57
CA TRP A 303 11.54 20.23 -1.88
C TRP A 303 12.84 21.05 -1.89
N ASN A 304 12.85 22.22 -2.52
CA ASN A 304 14.00 23.12 -2.52
C ASN A 304 14.33 23.64 -1.10
N SER A 305 13.32 23.83 -0.26
CA SER A 305 13.51 24.18 1.14
C SER A 305 14.14 23.04 1.94
N PHE A 306 13.71 21.80 1.67
CA PHE A 306 14.33 20.59 2.22
C PHE A 306 15.82 20.50 1.78
N LEU A 307 16.11 20.66 0.48
CA LEU A 307 17.50 20.64 -0.02
C LEU A 307 18.38 21.70 0.65
N LYS A 308 17.89 22.94 0.80
CA LYS A 308 18.62 23.99 1.52
C LYS A 308 18.85 23.63 2.98
N TRP A 309 17.86 23.06 3.66
CA TRP A 309 17.96 22.67 5.05
C TRP A 309 18.95 21.50 5.27
N ILE A 310 18.90 20.47 4.46
CA ILE A 310 19.79 19.31 4.58
C ILE A 310 21.25 19.66 4.26
N ASN A 311 21.48 20.71 3.47
CA ASN A 311 22.80 21.29 3.18
C ASN A 311 23.24 22.37 4.21
N GLY A 312 22.42 22.65 5.25
CA GLY A 312 22.76 23.60 6.30
C GLY A 312 22.54 25.09 5.96
N ASP A 313 21.97 25.40 4.79
CA ASP A 313 21.73 26.77 4.32
C ASP A 313 20.43 27.37 4.89
N LEU A 314 19.52 26.55 5.40
CA LEU A 314 18.23 26.96 5.94
C LEU A 314 18.01 26.44 7.36
N GLY A 315 17.23 27.14 8.16
CA GLY A 315 16.80 26.73 9.50
C GLY A 315 17.63 27.34 10.63
N ASN A 316 17.01 27.38 11.81
CA ASN A 316 17.65 27.83 13.04
C ASN A 316 18.70 26.80 13.55
N SER A 317 19.44 27.18 14.61
CA SER A 317 20.52 26.33 15.15
C SER A 317 20.08 24.91 15.55
N ARG A 318 18.85 24.76 16.09
CA ARG A 318 18.29 23.47 16.48
C ARG A 318 17.94 22.60 15.26
N GLN A 319 17.35 23.20 14.24
CA GLN A 319 17.03 22.52 12.98
C GLN A 319 18.30 22.10 12.23
N LYS A 320 19.33 22.94 12.21
CA LYS A 320 20.65 22.62 11.64
C LYS A 320 21.37 21.52 12.43
N ASP A 321 21.23 21.48 13.75
CA ASP A 321 21.77 20.38 14.57
C ASP A 321 21.12 19.04 14.19
N VAL A 322 19.81 19.01 13.92
CA VAL A 322 19.12 17.80 13.43
C VAL A 322 19.65 17.42 12.05
N ALA A 323 19.71 18.37 11.08
CA ALA A 323 20.26 18.13 9.75
C ALA A 323 21.69 17.56 9.80
N SER A 324 22.53 18.09 10.70
CA SER A 324 23.92 17.66 10.87
C SER A 324 24.06 16.17 11.27
N LYS A 325 23.04 15.59 11.86
CA LYS A 325 23.02 14.19 12.36
C LYS A 325 22.43 13.21 11.37
N ILE A 326 21.79 13.67 10.29
CA ILE A 326 21.20 12.78 9.30
C ILE A 326 22.29 12.03 8.55
N LYS A 327 22.34 10.71 8.73
CA LYS A 327 23.25 9.81 8.05
C LYS A 327 22.53 9.00 6.98
N TYR A 328 21.24 8.74 7.16
CA TYR A 328 20.45 7.90 6.28
C TYR A 328 19.18 8.63 5.83
N LEU A 329 18.87 8.49 4.54
CA LEU A 329 17.55 8.75 3.98
C LEU A 329 16.98 7.43 3.48
N VAL A 330 15.81 7.06 3.95
CA VAL A 330 15.06 5.89 3.48
C VAL A 330 13.88 6.40 2.69
N LEU A 331 13.73 5.88 1.47
CA LEU A 331 12.71 6.27 0.52
C LEU A 331 11.77 5.07 0.27
N PRO A 332 10.68 4.90 1.05
CA PRO A 332 9.83 3.72 1.02
C PRO A 332 8.79 3.72 -0.11
N GLY A 333 9.14 4.16 -1.32
CA GLY A 333 8.35 3.99 -2.53
C GLY A 333 7.66 5.24 -3.04
N ASP A 334 7.02 5.08 -4.21
CA ASP A 334 6.37 6.12 -5.02
C ASP A 334 7.32 7.31 -5.26
N LEU A 335 8.50 6.96 -5.79
CA LEU A 335 9.57 7.92 -6.06
C LEU A 335 9.23 8.80 -7.26
N VAL A 336 8.57 8.22 -8.25
CA VAL A 336 8.03 8.90 -9.44
C VAL A 336 6.51 8.75 -9.48
N ASP A 337 5.85 9.59 -10.29
CA ASP A 337 4.38 9.52 -10.45
C ASP A 337 3.94 8.29 -11.27
N GLY A 338 4.86 7.75 -12.08
CA GLY A 338 4.56 6.64 -12.97
C GLY A 338 3.74 7.07 -14.19
N ILE A 339 3.22 6.09 -14.94
CA ILE A 339 2.39 6.31 -16.13
C ILE A 339 1.29 5.26 -16.18
N GLY A 340 0.02 5.69 -16.30
CA GLY A 340 -1.12 4.78 -16.42
C GLY A 340 -1.56 4.10 -15.13
N ILE A 341 -1.24 4.69 -13.97
CA ILE A 341 -1.56 4.14 -12.65
C ILE A 341 -3.06 4.31 -12.32
N TYR A 342 -3.67 5.43 -12.76
CA TYR A 342 -5.09 5.69 -12.59
C TYR A 342 -5.67 6.38 -13.84
N PRO A 343 -7.00 6.34 -14.02
CA PRO A 343 -7.63 6.94 -15.21
C PRO A 343 -7.34 8.45 -15.32
N ASN A 344 -7.01 8.92 -16.54
CA ASN A 344 -6.68 10.30 -16.90
C ASN A 344 -5.42 10.88 -16.22
N GLN A 345 -4.56 10.06 -15.63
CA GLN A 345 -3.30 10.50 -15.03
C GLN A 345 -2.43 11.30 -16.01
N GLU A 346 -2.46 10.98 -17.30
CA GLU A 346 -1.68 11.68 -18.34
C GLU A 346 -1.91 13.20 -18.34
N GLU A 347 -3.11 13.65 -17.98
CA GLU A 347 -3.45 15.07 -17.86
C GLU A 347 -2.80 15.73 -16.63
N GLU A 348 -2.38 14.96 -15.63
CA GLU A 348 -1.76 15.42 -14.40
C GLU A 348 -0.22 15.27 -14.40
N LEU A 349 0.36 14.69 -15.47
CA LEU A 349 1.81 14.56 -15.61
C LEU A 349 2.45 15.83 -16.17
N SER A 350 3.54 16.28 -15.54
CA SER A 350 4.48 17.27 -16.08
C SER A 350 5.57 16.58 -16.93
N ILE A 351 5.93 15.34 -16.59
CA ILE A 351 6.86 14.50 -17.34
C ILE A 351 6.15 13.21 -17.73
N SER A 352 5.87 13.03 -19.00
CA SER A 352 5.11 11.89 -19.55
C SER A 352 5.97 10.69 -19.95
N ASP A 353 7.28 10.74 -19.75
CA ASP A 353 8.23 9.66 -20.04
C ASP A 353 8.79 9.10 -18.71
N ILE A 354 8.66 7.79 -18.49
CA ILE A 354 9.02 7.15 -17.23
C ILE A 354 10.54 7.25 -16.94
N TYR A 355 11.38 7.11 -17.97
CA TYR A 355 12.84 7.22 -17.79
C TYR A 355 13.23 8.66 -17.44
N LYS A 356 12.59 9.66 -18.05
CA LYS A 356 12.79 11.07 -17.71
C LYS A 356 12.31 11.41 -16.32
N GLN A 357 11.27 10.75 -15.80
CA GLN A 357 10.88 10.90 -14.40
C GLN A 357 12.01 10.44 -13.47
N TYR A 358 12.63 9.28 -13.75
CA TYR A 358 13.78 8.80 -12.95
C TYR A 358 15.05 9.63 -13.15
N GLU A 359 15.34 10.12 -14.35
CA GLU A 359 16.44 11.07 -14.59
C GLU A 359 16.26 12.36 -13.77
N ALA A 360 15.04 12.90 -13.73
CA ALA A 360 14.72 14.08 -12.92
C ALA A 360 14.86 13.78 -11.41
N LEU A 361 14.38 12.62 -10.96
CA LEU A 361 14.56 12.17 -9.57
C LEU A 361 16.04 12.07 -9.21
N ALA A 362 16.85 11.41 -10.04
CA ALA A 362 18.29 11.29 -9.83
C ALA A 362 18.95 12.67 -9.69
N ALA A 363 18.63 13.62 -10.57
CA ALA A 363 19.14 14.97 -10.52
C ALA A 363 18.72 15.73 -9.23
N TYR A 364 17.50 15.51 -8.74
CA TYR A 364 17.07 16.06 -7.44
C TYR A 364 17.87 15.45 -6.28
N LEU A 365 18.08 14.14 -6.28
CA LEU A 365 18.79 13.43 -5.22
C LEU A 365 20.31 13.71 -5.21
N GLU A 366 20.92 14.07 -6.34
CA GLU A 366 22.32 14.52 -6.41
C GLU A 366 22.59 15.80 -5.60
N ASN A 367 21.56 16.61 -5.31
CA ASN A 367 21.69 17.80 -4.48
C ASN A 367 21.75 17.49 -2.97
N ILE A 368 21.56 16.24 -2.56
CA ILE A 368 21.68 15.79 -1.17
C ILE A 368 23.17 15.54 -0.86
N PRO A 369 23.69 15.96 0.33
CA PRO A 369 25.10 15.79 0.68
C PRO A 369 25.61 14.35 0.53
N GLU A 370 26.78 14.15 -0.07
CA GLU A 370 27.36 12.83 -0.37
C GLU A 370 27.56 11.92 0.84
N HIS A 371 27.78 12.49 2.03
CA HIS A 371 27.95 11.71 3.26
C HIS A 371 26.66 11.09 3.78
N ILE A 372 25.49 11.41 3.20
CA ILE A 372 24.19 10.84 3.54
C ILE A 372 23.95 9.65 2.61
N THR A 373 23.76 8.47 3.17
CA THR A 373 23.46 7.26 2.41
C THR A 373 21.95 7.17 2.17
N MET A 374 21.58 6.89 0.92
CA MET A 374 20.18 6.77 0.50
C MET A 374 19.82 5.32 0.19
N ILE A 375 18.66 4.89 0.71
CA ILE A 375 18.06 3.57 0.46
C ILE A 375 16.76 3.79 -0.29
N LEU A 376 16.69 3.32 -1.54
CA LEU A 376 15.57 3.49 -2.45
C LEU A 376 14.80 2.18 -2.58
N GLN A 377 13.51 2.24 -2.32
CA GLN A 377 12.56 1.14 -2.41
C GLN A 377 11.46 1.51 -3.39
N PRO A 378 10.90 0.59 -4.20
CA PRO A 378 9.77 0.89 -5.06
C PRO A 378 8.45 0.93 -4.29
N GLY A 379 7.47 1.66 -4.85
CA GLY A 379 6.06 1.63 -4.50
C GLY A 379 5.19 1.18 -5.68
N ASN A 380 3.89 1.42 -5.60
CA ASN A 380 2.95 0.98 -6.65
C ASN A 380 2.92 1.89 -7.88
N HIS A 381 3.45 3.11 -7.80
CA HIS A 381 3.63 4.02 -8.94
C HIS A 381 4.94 3.77 -9.70
N ASP A 382 5.91 3.14 -9.07
CA ASP A 382 7.23 2.93 -9.62
C ASP A 382 7.27 1.83 -10.70
N ALA A 383 8.29 1.89 -11.58
CA ALA A 383 8.47 0.96 -12.71
C ALA A 383 8.99 -0.41 -12.25
N VAL A 384 8.17 -1.13 -11.51
CA VAL A 384 8.39 -2.51 -11.05
C VAL A 384 7.11 -3.33 -11.25
N ARG A 385 7.16 -4.65 -11.01
CA ARG A 385 5.94 -5.46 -11.03
C ARG A 385 4.92 -4.92 -10.02
N PRO A 386 3.61 -4.82 -10.39
CA PRO A 386 2.59 -4.31 -9.45
C PRO A 386 2.31 -5.26 -8.29
N ALA A 387 2.57 -6.56 -8.44
CA ALA A 387 2.31 -7.57 -7.42
C ALA A 387 3.41 -7.60 -6.35
N GLU A 388 3.01 -7.55 -5.07
CA GLU A 388 3.91 -7.63 -3.91
C GLU A 388 4.22 -9.11 -3.52
N PRO A 389 5.44 -9.39 -3.02
CA PRO A 389 6.56 -8.46 -2.80
C PRO A 389 7.18 -7.99 -4.12
N GLN A 390 7.62 -6.73 -4.18
CA GLN A 390 8.25 -6.15 -5.35
C GLN A 390 9.79 -6.25 -5.23
N PRO A 391 10.54 -6.74 -6.24
CA PRO A 391 12.00 -6.65 -6.25
C PRO A 391 12.45 -5.20 -6.35
N ALA A 392 13.74 -4.92 -6.10
CA ALA A 392 14.34 -3.63 -6.39
C ALA A 392 14.21 -3.30 -7.89
N PHE A 393 14.40 -2.03 -8.22
CA PHE A 393 14.38 -1.54 -9.60
C PHE A 393 15.28 -2.36 -10.52
N GLU A 394 14.88 -2.55 -11.77
CA GLU A 394 15.71 -3.16 -12.79
C GLU A 394 16.98 -2.32 -13.06
N LYS A 395 18.01 -2.97 -13.57
CA LYS A 395 19.31 -2.33 -13.74
C LYS A 395 19.27 -1.10 -14.66
N GLU A 396 18.40 -1.11 -15.66
CA GLU A 396 18.19 0.02 -16.58
C GLU A 396 17.76 1.29 -15.84
N ILE A 397 16.92 1.16 -14.81
CA ILE A 397 16.52 2.28 -13.96
C ILE A 397 17.67 2.64 -12.99
N GLN A 398 18.33 1.65 -12.38
CA GLN A 398 19.44 1.91 -11.46
C GLN A 398 20.59 2.65 -12.14
N ASP A 399 20.89 2.35 -13.40
CA ASP A 399 21.98 2.96 -14.18
C ASP A 399 21.72 4.46 -14.49
N LEU A 400 20.49 4.97 -14.32
CA LEU A 400 20.18 6.41 -14.40
C LEU A 400 20.69 7.20 -13.20
N PHE A 401 20.90 6.53 -12.05
CA PHE A 401 21.38 7.13 -10.81
C PHE A 401 22.91 7.13 -10.76
N THR A 402 23.50 8.18 -11.30
CA THR A 402 24.95 8.35 -11.38
C THR A 402 25.47 9.28 -10.28
N GLY A 403 26.78 9.55 -10.25
CA GLY A 403 27.39 10.58 -9.40
C GLY A 403 27.65 10.18 -7.95
N ARG A 404 26.94 9.18 -7.40
CA ARG A 404 27.11 8.64 -6.03
C ARG A 404 26.54 7.23 -5.90
N GLU A 405 26.86 6.56 -4.81
CA GLU A 405 26.28 5.25 -4.50
C GLU A 405 24.86 5.37 -3.93
N PHE A 406 23.95 4.58 -4.48
CA PHE A 406 22.59 4.38 -4.00
C PHE A 406 22.38 2.91 -3.62
N ILE A 407 21.58 2.65 -2.60
CA ILE A 407 21.22 1.28 -2.20
C ILE A 407 19.78 1.04 -2.63
N PHE A 408 19.60 0.16 -3.61
CA PHE A 408 18.29 -0.23 -4.10
C PHE A 408 17.83 -1.51 -3.42
N VAL A 409 16.61 -1.51 -2.89
CA VAL A 409 16.02 -2.65 -2.16
C VAL A 409 14.60 -2.91 -2.66
N GLY A 410 14.11 -4.14 -2.43
CA GLY A 410 12.72 -4.51 -2.75
C GLY A 410 11.70 -3.97 -1.74
N ASN A 411 10.44 -4.20 -2.02
CA ASN A 411 9.30 -3.87 -1.17
C ASN A 411 8.51 -5.15 -0.81
N PRO A 412 8.46 -5.52 0.49
CA PRO A 412 9.13 -4.93 1.64
C PRO A 412 10.62 -5.27 1.72
N CYS A 413 11.35 -4.49 2.52
CA CYS A 413 12.73 -4.80 2.88
C CYS A 413 12.96 -4.69 4.39
N TYR A 414 13.74 -5.63 4.92
CA TYR A 414 14.19 -5.63 6.30
C TYR A 414 15.70 -5.38 6.37
N PHE A 415 16.12 -4.32 7.03
CA PHE A 415 17.53 -3.94 7.12
C PHE A 415 17.88 -3.35 8.48
N SER A 416 19.17 -3.20 8.79
CA SER A 416 19.64 -2.49 9.98
C SER A 416 20.52 -1.30 9.62
N LEU A 417 20.40 -0.23 10.43
CA LEU A 417 21.16 1.02 10.36
C LEU A 417 21.88 1.21 11.68
N HIS A 418 23.22 1.07 11.72
CA HIS A 418 23.98 1.05 12.96
C HIS A 418 23.39 0.11 14.02
N GLY A 419 22.93 -1.07 13.60
CA GLY A 419 22.35 -2.09 14.46
C GLY A 419 20.87 -1.87 14.81
N VAL A 420 20.24 -0.74 14.45
CA VAL A 420 18.80 -0.49 14.62
C VAL A 420 18.04 -1.16 13.48
N GLU A 421 17.20 -2.14 13.80
CA GLU A 421 16.47 -2.94 12.83
C GLU A 421 15.21 -2.19 12.31
N THR A 422 15.11 -2.07 11.00
CA THR A 422 14.03 -1.34 10.32
C THR A 422 13.34 -2.25 9.31
N LEU A 423 12.03 -2.33 9.41
CA LEU A 423 11.14 -2.89 8.37
C LEU A 423 10.59 -1.73 7.55
N SER A 424 10.90 -1.70 6.27
CA SER A 424 10.36 -0.74 5.30
C SER A 424 9.39 -1.45 4.37
N TYR A 425 8.19 -0.90 4.25
CA TYR A 425 7.11 -1.39 3.41
C TYR A 425 6.40 -0.19 2.79
N HIS A 426 6.14 -0.19 1.49
CA HIS A 426 5.47 0.97 0.88
C HIS A 426 4.10 1.24 1.48
N GLY A 427 3.25 0.20 1.64
CA GLY A 427 2.00 0.37 2.37
C GLY A 427 0.71 0.19 1.57
N GLN A 428 0.75 -0.33 0.35
CA GLN A 428 -0.42 -0.47 -0.51
C GLN A 428 -1.57 -1.23 0.19
N SER A 429 -1.29 -2.25 0.98
CA SER A 429 -2.29 -3.05 1.70
C SER A 429 -2.94 -2.36 2.92
N LEU A 430 -2.53 -1.14 3.28
CA LEU A 430 -3.23 -0.34 4.28
C LEU A 430 -4.71 -0.18 3.92
N LEU A 431 -5.01 -0.08 2.61
CA LEU A 431 -6.38 -0.04 2.10
C LEU A 431 -7.11 -1.38 2.33
N ASP A 432 -6.47 -2.53 2.08
CA ASP A 432 -7.07 -3.84 2.32
C ASP A 432 -7.47 -4.04 3.77
N TYR A 433 -6.61 -3.63 4.70
CA TYR A 433 -6.92 -3.70 6.13
C TYR A 433 -8.09 -2.78 6.54
N SER A 434 -8.07 -1.53 6.10
CA SER A 434 -9.10 -0.55 6.47
C SER A 434 -10.47 -0.86 5.88
N THR A 435 -10.54 -1.48 4.70
CA THR A 435 -11.81 -1.90 4.09
C THR A 435 -12.38 -3.17 4.72
N ASN A 436 -11.54 -4.07 5.21
CA ASN A 436 -11.97 -5.34 5.82
C ASN A 436 -12.27 -5.24 7.32
N ILE A 437 -11.72 -4.24 8.03
CA ILE A 437 -11.87 -4.06 9.48
C ILE A 437 -12.54 -2.72 9.77
N GLN A 438 -13.82 -2.76 10.15
CA GLN A 438 -14.71 -1.61 10.23
C GLN A 438 -14.26 -0.43 11.11
N TYR A 439 -13.45 -0.67 12.14
CA TYR A 439 -12.99 0.41 13.02
C TYR A 439 -11.72 1.08 12.55
N LEU A 440 -11.05 0.52 11.56
CA LEU A 440 -9.85 1.12 10.97
C LEU A 440 -10.23 2.20 9.97
N ASN A 441 -9.48 3.29 10.02
CA ASN A 441 -9.59 4.39 9.10
C ASN A 441 -8.33 4.46 8.24
N TYR A 442 -8.48 4.50 6.93
CA TYR A 442 -7.37 4.63 5.99
C TYR A 442 -6.51 5.87 6.25
N ASN A 443 -7.12 6.96 6.76
CA ASN A 443 -6.43 8.20 7.11
C ASN A 443 -5.63 8.12 8.43
N GLU A 444 -5.69 6.99 9.13
CA GLU A 444 -4.96 6.71 10.37
C GLU A 444 -4.01 5.51 10.19
N PRO A 445 -2.99 5.63 9.30
CA PRO A 445 -2.16 4.49 8.89
C PRO A 445 -1.45 3.80 10.04
N THR A 446 -1.07 4.51 11.10
CA THR A 446 -0.41 3.90 12.27
C THR A 446 -1.33 2.93 13.03
N GLU A 447 -2.65 3.17 13.05
CA GLU A 447 -3.61 2.21 13.63
C GLU A 447 -3.66 0.92 12.79
N VAL A 448 -3.61 1.06 11.46
CA VAL A 448 -3.55 -0.10 10.55
C VAL A 448 -2.23 -0.86 10.74
N MET A 449 -1.09 -0.15 10.84
CA MET A 449 0.22 -0.75 11.07
C MET A 449 0.28 -1.52 12.40
N LYS A 450 -0.42 -1.08 13.46
CA LYS A 450 -0.58 -1.85 14.71
C LYS A 450 -1.25 -3.20 14.46
N VAL A 451 -2.26 -3.21 13.61
CA VAL A 451 -2.97 -4.44 13.24
C VAL A 451 -2.11 -5.35 12.36
N MET A 452 -1.30 -4.80 11.43
CA MET A 452 -0.31 -5.59 10.67
C MET A 452 0.67 -6.29 11.61
N LEU A 453 1.22 -5.60 12.60
CA LEU A 453 2.09 -6.19 13.63
C LEU A 453 1.36 -7.23 14.48
N LYS A 454 0.10 -6.99 14.85
CA LYS A 454 -0.74 -7.94 15.59
C LYS A 454 -1.00 -9.22 14.78
N LYS A 455 -1.23 -9.09 13.48
CA LYS A 455 -1.44 -10.23 12.57
C LYS A 455 -0.14 -10.82 12.04
N ARG A 456 1.00 -10.15 12.24
CA ARG A 456 2.33 -10.56 11.78
C ARG A 456 2.38 -10.75 10.25
N HIS A 457 1.62 -9.91 9.52
CA HIS A 457 1.58 -9.96 8.07
C HIS A 457 1.34 -8.58 7.48
N LEU A 458 2.02 -8.24 6.39
CA LEU A 458 1.88 -6.95 5.71
C LEU A 458 0.65 -6.92 4.81
N ALA A 459 0.41 -7.95 3.98
CA ALA A 459 -0.72 -8.03 3.06
C ALA A 459 -1.28 -9.46 3.00
N PRO A 460 -2.16 -9.88 3.93
CA PRO A 460 -2.64 -11.27 3.97
C PRO A 460 -3.65 -11.60 2.88
N VAL A 461 -4.51 -10.65 2.48
CA VAL A 461 -5.68 -10.89 1.63
C VAL A 461 -5.27 -11.13 0.18
N TYR A 462 -5.59 -12.30 -0.36
CA TYR A 462 -5.46 -12.58 -1.78
C TYR A 462 -6.71 -12.12 -2.55
N GLY A 463 -6.51 -11.45 -3.68
CA GLY A 463 -7.61 -10.88 -4.47
C GLY A 463 -8.23 -9.62 -3.87
N GLY A 464 -7.53 -8.96 -2.94
CA GLY A 464 -7.83 -7.62 -2.45
C GLY A 464 -7.35 -6.51 -3.38
N TYR A 465 -7.21 -5.31 -2.86
CA TYR A 465 -6.68 -4.16 -3.62
C TYR A 465 -5.19 -4.31 -3.92
N THR A 466 -4.43 -5.00 -3.05
CA THR A 466 -3.00 -5.25 -3.23
C THR A 466 -2.79 -6.55 -4.00
N PRO A 467 -2.27 -6.51 -5.23
CA PRO A 467 -1.92 -7.71 -5.97
C PRO A 467 -0.79 -8.47 -5.27
N LEU A 468 -0.90 -9.79 -5.17
CA LEU A 468 0.10 -10.65 -4.53
C LEU A 468 0.80 -11.54 -5.55
N ALA A 469 2.13 -11.54 -5.55
CA ALA A 469 2.94 -12.50 -6.27
C ALA A 469 3.12 -13.76 -5.42
N PRO A 470 2.75 -14.96 -5.93
CA PRO A 470 2.78 -16.19 -5.16
C PRO A 470 4.19 -16.77 -5.04
N GLU A 471 5.08 -16.05 -4.38
CA GLU A 471 6.43 -16.52 -4.09
C GLU A 471 6.39 -17.77 -3.18
N HIS A 472 7.34 -18.70 -3.36
CA HIS A 472 7.38 -19.91 -2.53
C HIS A 472 7.70 -19.63 -1.06
N THR A 473 8.32 -18.48 -0.79
CA THR A 473 8.52 -17.90 0.55
C THR A 473 7.63 -16.67 0.66
N ASP A 474 6.80 -16.60 1.70
CA ASP A 474 5.96 -15.43 1.95
C ASP A 474 6.80 -14.33 2.64
N TYR A 475 7.34 -13.41 1.85
CA TYR A 475 8.14 -12.28 2.31
C TYR A 475 7.31 -11.18 3.00
N LEU A 476 5.98 -11.30 2.97
CA LEU A 476 5.08 -10.34 3.61
C LEU A 476 4.80 -10.71 5.08
N ILE A 477 5.35 -11.82 5.58
CA ILE A 477 5.29 -12.18 7.00
C ILE A 477 6.25 -11.30 7.79
N ILE A 478 5.79 -10.75 8.90
CA ILE A 478 6.63 -10.06 9.88
C ILE A 478 7.16 -11.10 10.88
N ASP A 479 8.16 -11.88 10.52
CA ASP A 479 8.71 -12.95 11.34
C ASP A 479 9.64 -12.44 12.45
N LYS A 480 10.33 -11.31 12.23
CA LYS A 480 11.16 -10.58 13.20
C LYS A 480 10.44 -9.33 13.67
N ILE A 481 10.70 -8.90 14.90
CA ILE A 481 10.12 -7.67 15.45
C ILE A 481 11.11 -6.54 15.18
N PRO A 482 10.77 -5.53 14.35
CA PRO A 482 11.67 -4.41 14.08
C PRO A 482 11.69 -3.41 15.25
N ASP A 483 12.72 -2.57 15.30
CA ASP A 483 12.75 -1.38 16.16
C ASP A 483 11.93 -0.23 15.56
N ILE A 484 11.95 -0.14 14.20
CA ILE A 484 11.22 0.84 13.40
C ILE A 484 10.44 0.09 12.32
N PHE A 485 9.17 0.40 12.16
CA PHE A 485 8.35 0.00 11.03
C PHE A 485 7.88 1.25 10.29
N VAL A 486 8.24 1.39 9.02
CA VAL A 486 7.92 2.56 8.19
C VAL A 486 7.08 2.17 7.00
N THR A 487 6.09 3.03 6.68
CA THR A 487 5.29 2.99 5.44
C THR A 487 5.21 4.36 4.79
N GLY A 488 4.80 4.40 3.53
CA GLY A 488 4.37 5.58 2.76
C GLY A 488 2.91 5.45 2.35
N HIS A 489 2.62 5.67 1.06
CA HIS A 489 1.38 5.40 0.33
C HIS A 489 0.16 6.25 0.72
N VAL A 490 -0.06 6.53 2.01
CA VAL A 490 -1.28 7.23 2.47
C VAL A 490 -1.15 8.76 2.43
N HIS A 491 0.04 9.29 2.12
CA HIS A 491 0.29 10.74 2.06
C HIS A 491 -0.01 11.51 3.36
N THR A 492 0.05 10.84 4.53
CA THR A 492 -0.07 11.47 5.85
C THR A 492 1.22 11.31 6.65
N ALA A 493 1.47 12.19 7.60
CA ALA A 493 2.67 12.15 8.45
C ALA A 493 2.28 11.70 9.87
N ASN A 494 2.49 10.43 10.18
CA ASN A 494 2.13 9.88 11.49
C ASN A 494 3.30 9.17 12.14
N ILE A 495 3.46 9.36 13.45
CA ILE A 495 4.44 8.65 14.28
C ILE A 495 3.73 8.12 15.52
N ASP A 496 3.87 6.82 15.78
CA ASP A 496 3.25 6.16 16.93
C ASP A 496 4.16 5.02 17.47
N ASN A 497 3.67 4.28 18.45
CA ASN A 497 4.39 3.15 19.04
C ASN A 497 3.44 1.99 19.32
N TYR A 498 3.84 0.80 18.91
CA TYR A 498 3.13 -0.42 19.26
C TYR A 498 4.06 -1.42 19.93
N ARG A 499 3.82 -1.70 21.19
CA ARG A 499 4.60 -2.67 22.01
C ARG A 499 6.12 -2.47 21.94
N GLY A 500 6.57 -1.23 21.81
CA GLY A 500 7.99 -0.88 21.70
C GLY A 500 8.50 -0.68 20.27
N VAL A 501 7.76 -1.06 19.23
CA VAL A 501 8.09 -0.74 17.83
C VAL A 501 7.68 0.69 17.52
N THR A 502 8.58 1.50 16.96
CA THR A 502 8.23 2.83 16.45
C THR A 502 7.58 2.68 15.08
N LEU A 503 6.38 3.23 14.92
CA LEU A 503 5.61 3.22 13.68
C LEU A 503 5.73 4.59 13.01
N ILE A 504 5.94 4.61 11.69
CA ILE A 504 6.08 5.85 10.91
C ILE A 504 5.32 5.69 9.60
N ASN A 505 4.43 6.63 9.30
CA ASN A 505 3.99 6.87 7.92
C ASN A 505 4.65 8.16 7.43
N ALA A 506 5.30 8.10 6.24
CA ALA A 506 6.38 9.04 5.90
C ALA A 506 5.93 10.26 5.09
N SER A 507 4.62 10.62 5.11
CA SER A 507 4.10 11.78 4.37
C SER A 507 4.21 11.62 2.83
N SER A 508 4.13 12.73 2.10
CA SER A 508 4.37 12.82 0.65
C SER A 508 5.00 14.14 0.26
N TRP A 509 5.42 14.26 -1.00
CA TRP A 509 5.91 15.52 -1.60
C TRP A 509 5.05 15.95 -2.79
N GLN A 510 3.82 15.46 -2.83
CA GLN A 510 2.79 15.79 -3.81
C GLN A 510 1.67 16.55 -3.11
N ALA A 511 1.22 17.65 -3.68
CA ALA A 511 0.02 18.35 -3.25
C ALA A 511 -1.24 17.54 -3.62
N GLN A 512 -2.39 17.93 -3.07
CA GLN A 512 -3.64 17.22 -3.30
C GLN A 512 -3.98 17.13 -4.80
N THR A 513 -4.08 15.91 -5.31
CA THR A 513 -4.47 15.62 -6.71
C THR A 513 -5.98 15.73 -6.90
N THR A 514 -6.43 15.82 -8.17
CA THR A 514 -7.87 15.79 -8.50
C THR A 514 -8.52 14.48 -8.05
N TYR A 515 -7.82 13.36 -8.18
CA TYR A 515 -8.29 12.06 -7.69
C TYR A 515 -8.51 12.04 -6.17
N GLN A 516 -7.56 12.57 -5.40
CA GLN A 516 -7.68 12.68 -3.94
C GLN A 516 -8.80 13.64 -3.51
N LYS A 517 -9.02 14.76 -4.25
CA LYS A 517 -10.17 15.65 -4.03
C LYS A 517 -11.50 14.90 -4.21
N MET A 518 -11.64 14.11 -5.27
CA MET A 518 -12.85 13.29 -5.50
C MET A 518 -13.11 12.29 -4.37
N LEU A 519 -12.07 11.76 -3.74
CA LEU A 519 -12.16 10.88 -2.57
C LEU A 519 -12.33 11.63 -1.23
N ASN A 520 -12.41 12.96 -1.25
CA ASN A 520 -12.43 13.81 -0.06
C ASN A 520 -11.24 13.53 0.89
N PHE A 521 -10.07 13.27 0.30
CA PHE A 521 -8.83 12.99 1.02
C PHE A 521 -7.89 14.19 0.92
N THR A 522 -7.43 14.70 2.07
CA THR A 522 -6.47 15.80 2.13
C THR A 522 -5.12 15.27 2.62
N PRO A 523 -4.05 15.33 1.80
CA PRO A 523 -2.73 14.87 2.20
C PRO A 523 -2.07 15.82 3.21
N GLU A 524 -1.19 15.27 4.04
CA GLU A 524 -0.30 16.02 4.92
C GLU A 524 1.12 16.03 4.34
N SER A 525 1.33 16.78 3.25
CA SER A 525 2.55 16.73 2.46
C SER A 525 3.68 17.60 3.03
N ALA A 526 4.89 17.39 2.48
CA ALA A 526 6.13 18.14 2.82
C ALA A 526 6.54 18.04 4.29
N LYS A 527 6.24 16.92 4.95
CA LYS A 527 6.67 16.61 6.31
C LYS A 527 7.71 15.48 6.28
N LEU A 528 8.79 15.61 7.01
CA LEU A 528 9.90 14.66 7.06
C LEU A 528 10.04 14.08 8.47
N PRO A 529 9.59 12.85 8.73
CA PRO A 529 9.86 12.15 9.98
C PRO A 529 11.33 11.78 10.11
N ILE A 530 11.89 11.96 11.31
CA ILE A 530 13.30 11.74 11.61
C ILE A 530 13.41 11.00 12.94
N ILE A 531 14.22 9.93 12.98
CA ILE A 531 14.50 9.16 14.20
C ILE A 531 15.98 9.28 14.55
N ASN A 532 16.26 9.64 15.78
CA ASN A 532 17.60 9.54 16.33
C ASN A 532 17.88 8.07 16.73
N LEU A 533 18.82 7.42 16.06
CA LEU A 533 19.11 5.99 16.22
C LEU A 533 19.66 5.64 17.62
N LYS A 534 20.26 6.60 18.33
CA LYS A 534 20.78 6.38 19.69
C LYS A 534 19.70 6.51 20.77
N SER A 535 18.84 7.52 20.68
CA SER A 535 17.83 7.79 21.70
C SER A 535 16.47 7.18 21.40
N SER A 536 16.22 6.80 20.14
CA SER A 536 14.91 6.41 19.57
C SER A 536 13.89 7.56 19.62
N ASN A 537 14.33 8.80 19.81
CA ASN A 537 13.44 9.96 19.77
C ASN A 537 13.06 10.28 18.33
N ALA A 538 11.78 10.50 18.12
CA ALA A 538 11.22 10.93 16.86
C ALA A 538 11.00 12.44 16.83
N THR A 539 11.19 13.06 15.68
CA THR A 539 10.83 14.43 15.38
C THR A 539 10.39 14.55 13.94
N THR A 540 9.60 15.56 13.61
CA THR A 540 9.17 15.83 12.23
C THR A 540 9.60 17.23 11.84
N MET A 541 10.27 17.36 10.68
CA MET A 541 10.47 18.64 10.02
C MET A 541 9.30 18.91 9.08
N ASP A 542 8.72 20.09 9.18
CA ASP A 542 7.58 20.52 8.36
C ASP A 542 8.04 21.61 7.39
N PHE A 543 8.07 21.29 6.10
CA PHE A 543 8.48 22.18 5.01
C PHE A 543 7.28 22.86 4.34
N SER A 544 6.04 22.46 4.67
CA SER A 544 4.83 23.16 4.20
C SER A 544 4.72 24.57 4.79
N GLN A 545 5.42 24.83 5.88
CA GLN A 545 5.50 26.13 6.54
C GLN A 545 6.85 26.80 6.25
N LYS A 546 6.85 28.13 6.23
CA LYS A 546 8.08 28.88 6.01
C LYS A 546 9.10 28.61 7.12
N ILE A 547 10.18 27.96 6.78
CA ILE A 547 11.32 27.75 7.69
C ILE A 547 12.14 29.04 7.78
N THR A 548 12.31 29.57 8.97
CA THR A 548 13.07 30.82 9.25
C THR A 548 14.40 30.51 9.93
#